data_c82310fdfc5e1432d3077ff876a2732a
#
_entry.id   c82310fdfc5e1432d3077ff876a2732a
#
_cell.length_a   1.000
_cell.length_b   1.000
_cell.length_c   1.000
_cell.angle_alpha   90.00
_cell.angle_beta   90.00
_cell.angle_gamma   90.00
#
_symmetry.space_group_name_H-M   'P 1'
#
loop_
_entity.id
_entity.type
_entity.pdbx_description
1 polymer ?
#
loop_
_entity_poly.entity_id
_entity_poly.type
_entity_poly.pdbx_seq_one_letter_code
_entity_poly.pdbx_strand_id
1 'polypeptide(L)'
;MASETEPNSTLTAEKSVAASPRIVRLQGGGLRFLDAHEIPQLDFNVVTRPFQNNNTQHWRLTNVGGNVHTIQQVSNGRFLDAHEISSLHFRVVTRPKQNNDTQRWRLLDFGGGFFQIQQVSNGRFLEATLDGDFQVVTGPADNNQTIWRQGDP
;
A
#
# COMPACT_ATOMS: atom_id res chain seq x y z
N MET A 1 -32.75 -16.79 -4.71
CA MET A 1 -32.67 -16.39 -5.03
C MET A 1 -32.36 -16.11 -5.02
N ALA A 2 -31.95 -15.95 -4.65
CA ALA A 2 -31.64 -15.40 -4.76
C ALA A 2 -31.35 -15.18 -4.49
N SER A 3 -31.29 -15.19 -4.22
CA SER A 3 -31.15 -14.78 -4.30
C SER A 3 -30.91 -14.61 -4.15
N GLU A 4 -30.83 -14.52 -3.85
CA GLU A 4 -30.68 -14.13 -4.05
C GLU A 4 -30.34 -13.75 -4.04
N THR A 5 -30.34 -14.11 -3.88
CA THR A 5 -30.08 -13.58 -4.14
C THR A 5 -29.79 -13.31 -4.29
N GLU A 6 -29.70 -13.28 -4.21
CA GLU A 6 -29.36 -12.72 -4.54
C GLU A 6 -29.02 -12.17 -4.69
N PRO A 7 -29.13 -12.38 -4.82
CA PRO A 7 -28.72 -11.64 -5.02
C PRO A 7 -28.40 -11.23 -4.94
N ASN A 8 -28.34 -10.82 -4.76
CA ASN A 8 -28.11 -10.05 -4.63
C ASN A 8 -27.71 -10.13 -4.05
N SER A 9 -27.95 -10.05 -3.84
CA SER A 9 -27.43 -9.89 -2.84
C SER A 9 -26.19 -10.47 -2.53
N THR A 10 -25.83 -11.31 -3.00
CA THR A 10 -24.46 -11.65 -3.10
C THR A 10 -23.60 -10.47 -3.24
N LEU A 11 -24.02 -9.60 -4.03
CA LEU A 11 -23.27 -8.37 -4.16
C LEU A 11 -23.04 -7.70 -2.86
N THR A 12 -24.03 -7.74 -2.03
CA THR A 12 -23.93 -7.13 -0.71
C THR A 12 -22.89 -7.82 0.13
N ALA A 13 -22.89 -9.14 0.10
CA ALA A 13 -21.94 -9.89 0.88
C ALA A 13 -20.52 -9.63 0.40
N GLU A 14 -20.34 -9.56 -0.89
CA GLU A 14 -19.02 -9.29 -1.44
C GLU A 14 -18.51 -7.95 -0.99
N LYS A 15 -19.36 -6.96 -0.98
CA LYS A 15 -18.95 -5.64 -0.53
C LYS A 15 -18.55 -5.65 0.91
N SER A 16 -19.28 -6.37 1.73
CA SER A 16 -18.96 -6.46 3.15
C SER A 16 -17.60 -7.08 3.35
N VAL A 17 -17.33 -8.15 2.62
CA VAL A 17 -16.02 -8.80 2.71
C VAL A 17 -14.93 -7.87 2.27
N ALA A 18 -15.15 -7.16 1.17
CA ALA A 18 -14.14 -6.25 0.65
C ALA A 18 -13.85 -5.12 1.60
N ALA A 19 -14.82 -4.72 2.44
CA ALA A 19 -14.61 -3.64 3.38
C ALA A 19 -13.89 -4.07 4.64
N SER A 20 -13.71 -5.37 4.88
CA SER A 20 -13.02 -5.85 6.06
C SER A 20 -11.52 -5.60 5.92
N PRO A 21 -10.89 -4.95 6.92
CA PRO A 21 -9.45 -4.76 6.86
C PRO A 21 -8.71 -6.08 6.95
N ARG A 22 -7.55 -6.14 6.34
CA ARG A 22 -6.67 -7.29 6.50
C ARG A 22 -5.24 -6.80 6.68
N ILE A 23 -4.46 -7.59 7.41
CA ILE A 23 -3.06 -7.24 7.69
C ILE A 23 -2.19 -8.15 6.84
N VAL A 24 -1.23 -7.55 6.15
CA VAL A 24 -0.35 -8.24 5.21
C VAL A 24 1.07 -7.72 5.33
N ARG A 25 2.00 -8.46 4.74
CA ARG A 25 3.31 -7.95 4.36
C ARG A 25 3.27 -7.66 2.88
N LEU A 26 4.04 -6.65 2.45
CA LEU A 26 4.13 -6.29 1.03
C LEU A 26 5.58 -6.42 0.61
N GLN A 27 5.85 -7.40 -0.24
CA GLN A 27 7.19 -7.71 -0.71
C GLN A 27 7.38 -7.13 -2.11
N GLY A 28 8.42 -6.33 -2.27
CA GLY A 28 8.71 -5.67 -3.53
C GLY A 28 9.99 -6.16 -4.17
N GLY A 29 10.60 -5.30 -4.94
CA GLY A 29 11.86 -5.61 -5.65
C GLY A 29 12.96 -6.03 -4.69
N GLY A 30 13.79 -6.97 -5.14
CA GLY A 30 14.87 -7.50 -4.32
C GLY A 30 14.40 -8.38 -3.18
N LEU A 31 13.15 -8.83 -3.22
CA LEU A 31 12.54 -9.67 -2.18
C LEU A 31 12.56 -9.01 -0.81
N ARG A 32 12.54 -7.70 -0.77
CA ARG A 32 12.54 -6.92 0.46
C ARG A 32 11.11 -6.49 0.79
N PHE A 33 10.87 -6.20 2.07
CA PHE A 33 9.51 -5.92 2.57
C PHE A 33 9.31 -4.43 2.83
N LEU A 34 8.11 -3.94 2.54
CA LEU A 34 7.74 -2.56 2.83
C LEU A 34 7.83 -2.32 4.33
N ASP A 35 8.50 -1.25 4.69
CA ASP A 35 8.80 -0.88 6.07
C ASP A 35 8.85 0.64 6.12
N ALA A 36 9.05 1.22 7.28
CA ALA A 36 9.16 2.67 7.38
C ALA A 36 9.97 3.06 8.61
N HIS A 37 10.71 4.14 8.47
CA HIS A 37 11.29 4.80 9.64
C HIS A 37 10.16 5.37 10.49
N GLU A 38 10.33 5.31 11.79
CA GLU A 38 9.30 5.73 12.73
C GLU A 38 9.69 6.99 13.51
N ILE A 39 10.60 7.77 12.97
CA ILE A 39 11.07 8.99 13.63
C ILE A 39 10.94 10.19 12.71
N PRO A 40 10.57 11.37 13.24
CA PRO A 40 10.37 12.57 12.41
C PRO A 40 11.66 13.07 11.78
N GLN A 41 12.82 12.81 12.36
CA GLN A 41 14.11 13.23 11.81
C GLN A 41 14.36 12.62 10.42
N LEU A 42 13.75 11.48 10.15
CA LEU A 42 13.82 10.84 8.84
C LEU A 42 12.51 10.97 8.07
N ASP A 43 11.67 11.95 8.45
CA ASP A 43 10.40 12.26 7.78
C ASP A 43 9.50 11.03 7.65
N PHE A 44 9.64 10.06 8.56
CA PHE A 44 8.90 8.80 8.49
C PHE A 44 8.98 8.16 7.10
N ASN A 45 10.16 8.24 6.46
CA ASN A 45 10.36 7.71 5.11
C ASN A 45 10.05 6.22 5.05
N VAL A 46 9.40 5.83 3.97
CA VAL A 46 9.12 4.42 3.68
C VAL A 46 10.29 3.85 2.90
N VAL A 47 10.69 2.65 3.29
CA VAL A 47 11.83 1.94 2.72
C VAL A 47 11.44 0.48 2.54
N THR A 48 12.31 -0.29 1.92
CA THR A 48 12.22 -1.75 1.98
C THR A 48 13.35 -2.27 2.83
N ARG A 49 13.11 -3.40 3.52
CA ARG A 49 14.10 -4.06 4.37
C ARG A 49 13.98 -5.57 4.25
N PRO A 50 15.03 -6.29 4.60
CA PRO A 50 14.92 -7.75 4.72
C PRO A 50 13.82 -8.11 5.72
N PHE A 51 13.34 -9.33 5.64
CA PHE A 51 12.30 -9.81 6.54
C PHE A 51 12.67 -9.53 8.01
N GLN A 52 11.74 -8.96 8.74
CA GLN A 52 11.82 -8.76 10.19
C GLN A 52 10.50 -9.18 10.80
N ASN A 53 10.57 -9.85 11.93
CA ASN A 53 9.36 -10.31 12.59
C ASN A 53 8.86 -9.24 13.57
N ASN A 54 8.41 -8.12 13.02
CA ASN A 54 7.88 -7.03 13.82
C ASN A 54 6.79 -6.28 13.08
N ASN A 55 6.08 -5.42 13.79
CA ASN A 55 4.90 -4.73 13.27
C ASN A 55 5.21 -3.58 12.31
N THR A 56 6.49 -3.20 12.17
CA THR A 56 6.83 -2.14 11.21
C THR A 56 6.65 -2.60 9.77
N GLN A 57 6.64 -3.92 9.56
CA GLN A 57 6.43 -4.53 8.24
C GLN A 57 5.02 -5.08 8.05
N HIS A 58 4.13 -4.80 8.99
CA HIS A 58 2.74 -5.20 8.89
C HIS A 58 1.90 -4.00 8.47
N TRP A 59 1.08 -4.20 7.44
CA TRP A 59 0.27 -3.12 6.87
C TRP A 59 -1.18 -3.54 6.83
N ARG A 60 -2.05 -2.68 7.34
CA ARG A 60 -3.49 -2.91 7.30
C ARG A 60 -4.06 -2.30 6.05
N LEU A 61 -4.63 -3.13 5.19
CA LEU A 61 -5.31 -2.70 3.98
C LEU A 61 -6.79 -2.58 4.27
N THR A 62 -7.33 -1.38 4.11
CA THR A 62 -8.75 -1.14 4.33
C THR A 62 -9.36 -0.64 3.03
N ASN A 63 -10.33 -1.37 2.51
CA ASN A 63 -11.02 -0.98 1.29
C ASN A 63 -11.92 0.22 1.58
N VAL A 64 -11.81 1.26 0.75
CA VAL A 64 -12.63 2.47 0.88
C VAL A 64 -13.50 2.69 -0.34
N GLY A 65 -13.61 1.70 -1.23
CA GLY A 65 -14.47 1.73 -2.39
C GLY A 65 -13.79 1.18 -3.62
N GLY A 66 -14.46 0.30 -4.37
CA GLY A 66 -13.89 -0.31 -5.55
C GLY A 66 -12.58 -1.01 -5.23
N ASN A 67 -11.52 -0.68 -5.97
CA ASN A 67 -10.18 -1.22 -5.70
C ASN A 67 -9.30 -0.24 -4.92
N VAL A 68 -9.89 0.77 -4.30
CA VAL A 68 -9.17 1.82 -3.58
C VAL A 68 -9.07 1.44 -2.10
N HIS A 69 -7.86 1.61 -1.56
CA HIS A 69 -7.55 1.23 -0.17
C HIS A 69 -6.76 2.31 0.52
N THR A 70 -6.88 2.37 1.84
CA THR A 70 -5.85 2.99 2.67
C THR A 70 -4.92 1.90 3.14
N ILE A 71 -3.66 2.27 3.40
CA ILE A 71 -2.60 1.34 3.77
C ILE A 71 -1.96 1.90 5.04
N GLN A 72 -2.17 1.22 6.17
CA GLN A 72 -1.83 1.74 7.49
C GLN A 72 -0.77 0.86 8.13
N GLN A 73 0.31 1.48 8.59
CA GLN A 73 1.36 0.75 9.31
C GLN A 73 0.82 0.32 10.69
N VAL A 74 0.95 -0.96 10.98
CA VAL A 74 0.36 -1.49 12.21
C VAL A 74 1.09 -0.98 13.45
N SER A 75 2.41 -0.81 13.37
CA SER A 75 3.22 -0.44 14.54
C SER A 75 2.86 0.91 15.13
N ASN A 76 2.49 1.89 14.30
CA ASN A 76 2.24 3.25 14.81
C ASN A 76 0.94 3.85 14.31
N GLY A 77 0.17 3.14 13.49
CA GLY A 77 -1.13 3.62 13.02
C GLY A 77 -1.07 4.69 11.93
N ARG A 78 0.11 4.99 11.41
CA ARG A 78 0.26 6.02 10.39
C ARG A 78 -0.07 5.46 9.02
N PHE A 79 -0.48 6.33 8.09
CA PHE A 79 -0.98 5.93 6.78
C PHE A 79 0.04 6.18 5.68
N LEU A 80 0.13 5.25 4.74
CA LEU A 80 0.99 5.39 3.58
C LEU A 80 0.55 6.62 2.78
N ASP A 81 1.51 7.46 2.45
CA ASP A 81 1.32 8.74 1.80
C ASP A 81 2.56 9.00 0.93
N ALA A 82 2.59 10.08 0.19
CA ALA A 82 3.77 10.40 -0.60
C ALA A 82 3.85 11.90 -0.83
N HIS A 83 5.08 12.41 -0.86
CA HIS A 83 5.31 13.73 -1.40
C HIS A 83 4.98 13.75 -2.89
N GLU A 84 4.38 14.83 -3.37
CA GLU A 84 3.91 14.90 -4.75
C GLU A 84 4.72 15.89 -5.59
N ILE A 85 5.93 16.22 -5.16
CA ILE A 85 6.79 17.16 -5.88
C ILE A 85 8.15 16.52 -6.14
N SER A 86 8.73 16.88 -7.30
CA SER A 86 9.98 16.28 -7.74
C SER A 86 11.16 16.69 -6.86
N SER A 87 11.11 17.87 -6.27
CA SER A 87 12.20 18.32 -5.38
C SER A 87 12.34 17.45 -4.14
N LEU A 88 11.30 16.72 -3.76
CA LEU A 88 11.36 15.73 -2.69
C LEU A 88 11.36 14.30 -3.23
N HIS A 89 11.67 14.14 -4.51
CA HIS A 89 11.85 12.85 -5.19
C HIS A 89 10.60 11.96 -5.13
N PHE A 90 9.42 12.56 -4.94
CA PHE A 90 8.19 11.79 -4.79
C PHE A 90 8.32 10.69 -3.73
N ARG A 91 9.08 10.99 -2.66
CA ARG A 91 9.30 9.99 -1.59
C ARG A 91 8.00 9.60 -0.93
N VAL A 92 7.90 8.31 -0.64
CA VAL A 92 6.79 7.76 0.12
C VAL A 92 7.12 7.87 1.61
N VAL A 93 6.13 8.25 2.38
CA VAL A 93 6.24 8.48 3.82
C VAL A 93 4.99 7.91 4.49
N THR A 94 4.97 7.90 5.82
CA THR A 94 3.73 7.68 6.54
C THR A 94 3.34 8.98 7.23
N ARG A 95 2.02 9.19 7.37
CA ARG A 95 1.47 10.40 8.01
C ARG A 95 0.26 10.05 8.86
N PRO A 96 -0.11 10.92 9.80
CA PRO A 96 -1.40 10.77 10.46
C PRO A 96 -2.52 10.76 9.44
N LYS A 97 -3.64 10.18 9.80
CA LYS A 97 -4.76 10.06 8.87
C LYS A 97 -5.18 11.41 8.32
N GLN A 98 -5.33 11.48 7.01
CA GLN A 98 -5.89 12.60 6.30
C GLN A 98 -6.95 12.07 5.35
N ASN A 99 -8.02 12.81 5.20
CA ASN A 99 -9.11 12.36 4.34
C ASN A 99 -8.92 12.92 2.93
N ASN A 100 -7.86 12.45 2.25
CA ASN A 100 -7.55 12.93 0.91
C ASN A 100 -6.94 11.82 0.06
N ASP A 101 -6.79 12.09 -1.23
CA ASP A 101 -6.40 11.10 -2.22
C ASP A 101 -4.91 10.76 -2.19
N THR A 102 -4.09 11.52 -1.46
CA THR A 102 -2.67 11.17 -1.33
C THR A 102 -2.49 9.93 -0.48
N GLN A 103 -3.48 9.59 0.35
CA GLN A 103 -3.45 8.40 1.19
C GLN A 103 -4.35 7.28 0.67
N ARG A 104 -4.85 7.42 -0.56
CA ARG A 104 -5.68 6.39 -1.18
C ARG A 104 -4.91 5.77 -2.33
N TRP A 105 -4.97 4.44 -2.40
CA TRP A 105 -4.17 3.65 -3.32
C TRP A 105 -5.04 2.62 -4.03
N ARG A 106 -4.92 2.54 -5.36
CA ARG A 106 -5.57 1.47 -6.13
C ARG A 106 -4.68 0.25 -6.12
N LEU A 107 -5.27 -0.89 -5.85
CA LEU A 107 -4.57 -2.17 -5.97
C LEU A 107 -4.93 -2.78 -7.30
N LEU A 108 -3.96 -2.83 -8.21
CA LEU A 108 -4.16 -3.32 -9.57
C LEU A 108 -3.65 -4.75 -9.61
N ASP A 109 -4.56 -5.70 -9.55
CA ASP A 109 -4.28 -7.12 -9.33
C ASP A 109 -3.88 -7.79 -10.65
N PHE A 110 -2.74 -8.50 -10.63
CA PHE A 110 -2.27 -9.30 -11.77
C PHE A 110 -2.49 -10.80 -11.56
N GLY A 111 -3.07 -11.20 -10.42
CA GLY A 111 -3.21 -12.60 -10.08
C GLY A 111 -2.00 -13.13 -9.31
N GLY A 112 -2.18 -14.27 -8.63
CA GLY A 112 -1.12 -14.92 -7.89
C GLY A 112 -0.61 -14.16 -6.68
N GLY A 113 -1.37 -13.17 -6.20
CA GLY A 113 -0.95 -12.33 -5.09
C GLY A 113 -0.05 -11.17 -5.50
N PHE A 114 0.14 -10.96 -6.79
CA PHE A 114 0.96 -9.85 -7.30
C PHE A 114 0.09 -8.69 -7.74
N PHE A 115 0.51 -7.46 -7.44
CA PHE A 115 -0.21 -6.28 -7.88
C PHE A 115 0.68 -5.05 -7.91
N GLN A 116 0.18 -4.02 -8.58
CA GLN A 116 0.72 -2.68 -8.48
C GLN A 116 -0.13 -1.86 -7.54
N ILE A 117 0.48 -0.87 -6.93
CA ILE A 117 -0.15 0.01 -5.95
C ILE A 117 -0.03 1.43 -6.48
N GLN A 118 -1.16 2.01 -6.90
CA GLN A 118 -1.18 3.29 -7.60
C GLN A 118 -1.82 4.36 -6.74
N GLN A 119 -1.12 5.48 -6.55
CA GLN A 119 -1.64 6.60 -5.77
C GLN A 119 -2.80 7.25 -6.52
N VAL A 120 -3.93 7.45 -5.83
CA VAL A 120 -5.13 7.97 -6.48
C VAL A 120 -4.94 9.43 -6.90
N SER A 121 -4.24 10.22 -6.08
CA SER A 121 -4.14 11.67 -6.32
C SER A 121 -3.42 12.01 -7.63
N ASN A 122 -2.40 11.22 -8.02
CA ASN A 122 -1.59 11.58 -9.19
C ASN A 122 -1.34 10.42 -10.16
N GLY A 123 -1.84 9.22 -9.86
CA GLY A 123 -1.70 8.08 -10.76
C GLY A 123 -0.33 7.44 -10.79
N ARG A 124 0.58 7.83 -9.89
CA ARG A 124 1.94 7.28 -9.85
C ARG A 124 1.94 5.96 -9.08
N PHE A 125 2.95 5.13 -9.35
CA PHE A 125 3.00 3.77 -8.81
C PHE A 125 4.02 3.67 -7.69
N LEU A 126 3.65 2.94 -6.63
CA LEU A 126 4.58 2.63 -5.54
C LEU A 126 5.76 1.85 -6.10
N GLU A 127 6.96 2.35 -5.90
CA GLU A 127 8.16 1.82 -6.52
C GLU A 127 9.26 1.63 -5.48
N ALA A 128 9.79 0.42 -5.41
CA ALA A 128 10.93 0.11 -4.54
C ALA A 128 12.21 0.44 -5.29
N THR A 129 13.04 1.33 -4.74
CA THR A 129 14.37 1.54 -5.32
C THR A 129 15.33 0.52 -4.72
N LEU A 130 16.32 0.11 -5.51
CA LEU A 130 17.24 -0.96 -5.09
C LEU A 130 18.64 -0.45 -4.79
N ASP A 131 18.81 0.86 -4.70
CA ASP A 131 20.10 1.46 -4.39
C ASP A 131 19.95 2.48 -3.27
N GLY A 132 21.07 2.98 -2.79
CA GLY A 132 21.10 3.93 -1.69
C GLY A 132 20.47 3.34 -0.43
N ASP A 133 19.54 4.06 0.15
CA ASP A 133 18.89 3.67 1.39
C ASP A 133 17.64 2.83 1.16
N PHE A 134 17.45 2.30 -0.04
CA PHE A 134 16.28 1.49 -0.40
C PHE A 134 14.98 2.26 -0.17
N GLN A 135 14.99 3.54 -0.48
CA GLN A 135 13.79 4.35 -0.32
C GLN A 135 12.70 3.91 -1.29
N VAL A 136 11.46 4.06 -0.85
CA VAL A 136 10.30 3.85 -1.69
C VAL A 136 9.82 5.21 -2.19
N VAL A 137 9.55 5.28 -3.47
CA VAL A 137 9.05 6.49 -4.12
C VAL A 137 7.80 6.14 -4.91
N THR A 138 7.15 7.15 -5.50
CA THR A 138 6.18 6.85 -6.55
C THR A 138 6.83 7.16 -7.89
N GLY A 139 6.58 6.29 -8.87
CA GLY A 139 7.13 6.41 -10.21
C GLY A 139 6.05 6.59 -11.26
N PRO A 140 6.40 7.16 -12.43
CA PRO A 140 5.40 7.52 -13.45
C PRO A 140 4.93 6.36 -14.30
N ALA A 141 5.63 5.23 -14.30
CA ALA A 141 5.32 4.11 -15.19
C ALA A 141 5.52 2.79 -14.48
N ASP A 142 4.87 1.76 -14.97
CA ASP A 142 5.07 0.44 -14.41
C ASP A 142 6.39 -0.15 -14.88
N ASN A 143 7.03 -0.90 -13.98
CA ASN A 143 8.26 -1.64 -14.26
C ASN A 143 8.40 -2.71 -13.16
N ASN A 144 9.51 -3.44 -13.18
CA ASN A 144 9.69 -4.53 -12.22
C ASN A 144 9.72 -4.08 -10.77
N GLN A 145 10.12 -2.84 -10.52
CA GLN A 145 10.18 -2.30 -9.17
C GLN A 145 8.84 -1.80 -8.67
N THR A 146 7.79 -1.80 -9.52
CA THR A 146 6.43 -1.41 -9.11
C THR A 146 5.54 -2.61 -8.82
N ILE A 147 6.08 -3.82 -8.88
CA ILE A 147 5.33 -5.05 -8.61
C ILE A 147 5.50 -5.44 -7.15
N TRP A 148 4.40 -5.68 -6.49
CA TRP A 148 4.37 -6.06 -5.07
C TRP A 148 3.62 -7.36 -4.89
N ARG A 149 4.06 -8.14 -3.92
CA ARG A 149 3.41 -9.40 -3.58
C ARG A 149 2.89 -9.32 -2.16
N GLN A 150 1.62 -9.69 -2.00
CA GLN A 150 0.99 -9.76 -0.68
C GLN A 150 1.37 -11.07 -0.02
N GLY A 151 1.77 -10.98 1.25
CA GLY A 151 2.11 -12.14 2.05
C GLY A 151 1.47 -12.05 3.42
N ASP A 152 1.54 -13.16 4.14
CA ASP A 152 1.00 -13.24 5.50
C ASP A 152 1.81 -12.38 6.45
N PRO A 153 1.17 -11.84 7.48
CA PRO A 153 1.86 -11.03 8.47
C PRO A 153 2.82 -11.84 9.34
#